data_e7c7fbf374c6e0bce3f9475b6bac923f
#
_entry.id   e7c7fbf374c6e0bce3f9475b6bac923f
#
_cell.length_a   1.000
_cell.length_b   1.000
_cell.length_c   1.000
_cell.angle_alpha   90.00
_cell.angle_beta   90.00
_cell.angle_gamma   90.00
#
_symmetry.space_group_name_H-M   'P 1'
#
loop_
_entity.id
_entity.type
_entity.pdbx_description
1 polymer ?
#
loop_
_entity_poly.entity_id
_entity_poly.type
_entity_poly.pdbx_seq_one_letter_code
_entity_poly.pdbx_strand_id
1 'polypeptide(L)'
;MKDKPGYCSSEYLGPEYYPGQVVDGVRHEDAHQLSFDDCSFDLVISSDVWEHLPDPYTAHREIFRVLKPGGRHIFTIPFYQASILDETRSVVNKAGEIEYLLDPIYHVDPISDEGSLVYSIFSIETLVKLKHLGFHTTLHKLYSPVRGILGNNGLVLDALKLY
;
A
#
# COMPACT_ATOMS: atom_id res chain seq x y z
N MET A 1 -2.45 -19.32 -4.63
CA MET A 1 -1.71 -18.37 -5.49
C MET A 1 -0.22 -18.69 -5.54
N LYS A 2 0.42 -19.10 -4.43
CA LYS A 2 1.89 -19.35 -4.34
C LYS A 2 2.46 -20.29 -5.42
N ASP A 3 1.64 -21.20 -5.99
CA ASP A 3 2.08 -22.15 -7.02
C ASP A 3 1.85 -21.67 -8.47
N LYS A 4 1.45 -20.41 -8.67
CA LYS A 4 1.25 -19.86 -10.01
C LYS A 4 2.59 -19.37 -10.59
N PRO A 5 2.92 -19.74 -11.84
CA PRO A 5 4.07 -19.15 -12.52
C PRO A 5 3.99 -17.62 -12.52
N GLY A 6 5.11 -16.97 -12.18
CA GLY A 6 5.19 -15.51 -12.08
C GLY A 6 4.63 -14.89 -10.81
N TYR A 7 4.18 -15.69 -9.82
CA TYR A 7 3.82 -15.18 -8.50
C TYR A 7 5.07 -14.88 -7.67
N CYS A 8 5.12 -13.69 -7.08
CA CYS A 8 6.12 -13.30 -6.10
C CYS A 8 5.39 -12.69 -4.90
N SER A 9 5.79 -13.05 -3.68
CA SER A 9 5.37 -12.39 -2.44
C SER A 9 6.57 -11.79 -1.74
N SER A 10 6.39 -10.65 -1.12
CA SER A 10 7.41 -9.95 -0.36
C SER A 10 6.80 -9.28 0.86
N GLU A 11 7.64 -8.99 1.83
CA GLU A 11 7.30 -8.27 3.05
C GLU A 11 8.42 -7.28 3.37
N TYR A 12 8.11 -6.25 4.13
CA TYR A 12 9.13 -5.38 4.73
C TYR A 12 9.59 -6.02 6.04
N LEU A 13 10.84 -6.44 6.11
CA LEU A 13 11.40 -7.18 7.25
C LEU A 13 12.25 -6.30 8.18
N GLY A 14 12.49 -5.05 7.81
CA GLY A 14 13.27 -4.09 8.60
C GLY A 14 14.30 -3.32 7.76
N PRO A 15 14.83 -2.21 8.33
CA PRO A 15 15.75 -1.33 7.60
C PRO A 15 17.16 -1.92 7.41
N GLU A 16 17.48 -3.04 8.07
CA GLU A 16 18.75 -3.74 7.97
C GLU A 16 18.90 -4.60 6.71
N TYR A 17 17.79 -4.85 6.00
CA TYR A 17 17.77 -5.69 4.81
C TYR A 17 17.72 -4.88 3.53
N TYR A 18 18.28 -5.42 2.45
CA TYR A 18 18.27 -4.79 1.13
C TYR A 18 17.08 -5.28 0.30
N PRO A 19 16.42 -4.39 -0.49
CA PRO A 19 15.36 -4.80 -1.41
C PRO A 19 15.80 -5.97 -2.30
N GLY A 20 14.97 -7.00 -2.38
CA GLY A 20 15.26 -8.24 -3.10
C GLY A 20 15.99 -9.32 -2.30
N GLN A 21 16.45 -9.03 -1.09
CA GLN A 21 17.08 -10.03 -0.21
C GLN A 21 16.04 -11.07 0.24
N VAL A 22 16.46 -12.32 0.36
CA VAL A 22 15.61 -13.39 0.92
C VAL A 22 16.11 -13.73 2.33
N VAL A 23 15.25 -13.59 3.31
CA VAL A 23 15.53 -13.87 4.72
C VAL A 23 14.51 -14.91 5.20
N ASP A 24 14.98 -16.04 5.67
CA ASP A 24 14.15 -17.18 6.12
C ASP A 24 13.06 -17.60 5.13
N GLY A 25 13.34 -17.49 3.83
CA GLY A 25 12.42 -17.85 2.74
C GLY A 25 11.40 -16.77 2.37
N VAL A 26 11.44 -15.61 3.04
CA VAL A 26 10.63 -14.43 2.71
C VAL A 26 11.49 -13.41 1.97
N ARG A 27 10.99 -12.93 0.83
CA ARG A 27 11.63 -11.85 0.08
C ARG A 27 11.35 -10.52 0.76
N HIS A 28 12.42 -9.78 1.11
CA HIS A 28 12.31 -8.42 1.59
C HIS A 28 12.16 -7.43 0.44
N GLU A 29 11.21 -6.51 0.54
CA GLU A 29 11.10 -5.34 -0.33
C GLU A 29 10.73 -4.10 0.49
N ASP A 30 11.32 -2.96 0.13
CA ASP A 30 10.85 -1.66 0.57
C ASP A 30 9.95 -1.08 -0.52
N ALA A 31 8.70 -0.76 -0.17
CA ALA A 31 7.74 -0.21 -1.11
C ALA A 31 8.17 1.15 -1.71
N HIS A 32 9.07 1.90 -1.03
CA HIS A 32 9.62 3.14 -1.56
C HIS A 32 10.73 2.92 -2.60
N GLN A 33 11.31 1.71 -2.65
CA GLN A 33 12.39 1.35 -3.57
C GLN A 33 12.36 -0.14 -3.87
N LEU A 34 11.46 -0.55 -4.75
CA LEU A 34 11.31 -1.94 -5.15
C LEU A 34 12.50 -2.42 -6.00
N SER A 35 13.03 -3.60 -5.71
CA SER A 35 14.14 -4.20 -6.46
C SER A 35 13.77 -4.78 -7.82
N PHE A 36 12.48 -4.73 -8.18
CA PHE A 36 11.97 -5.26 -9.45
C PHE A 36 12.24 -4.31 -10.62
N ASP A 37 12.42 -4.87 -11.81
CA ASP A 37 12.57 -4.11 -13.04
C ASP A 37 11.27 -3.36 -13.41
N ASP A 38 11.40 -2.32 -14.22
CA ASP A 38 10.28 -1.60 -14.81
C ASP A 38 9.39 -2.55 -15.61
N CYS A 39 8.08 -2.32 -15.57
CA CYS A 39 7.11 -3.08 -16.36
C CYS A 39 7.23 -4.62 -16.20
N SER A 40 7.47 -5.10 -14.98
CA SER A 40 7.64 -6.53 -14.68
C SER A 40 6.34 -7.24 -14.32
N PHE A 41 5.34 -6.50 -13.80
CA PHE A 41 4.10 -7.11 -13.28
C PHE A 41 2.85 -6.71 -14.07
N ASP A 42 1.95 -7.68 -14.24
CA ASP A 42 0.60 -7.45 -14.77
C ASP A 42 -0.36 -7.07 -13.62
N LEU A 43 -0.06 -7.53 -12.40
CA LEU A 43 -0.90 -7.31 -11.23
C LEU A 43 -0.03 -7.20 -9.97
N VAL A 44 -0.27 -6.16 -9.17
CA VAL A 44 0.22 -6.03 -7.80
C VAL A 44 -0.97 -6.04 -6.87
N ILE A 45 -0.86 -6.74 -5.75
CA ILE A 45 -1.89 -6.77 -4.70
C ILE A 45 -1.25 -6.42 -3.37
N SER A 46 -1.86 -5.52 -2.62
CA SER A 46 -1.48 -5.21 -1.24
C SER A 46 -2.71 -5.03 -0.36
N SER A 47 -2.57 -5.29 0.93
CA SER A 47 -3.66 -5.11 1.89
C SER A 47 -3.10 -4.46 3.15
N ASP A 48 -3.68 -3.31 3.51
CA ASP A 48 -3.38 -2.58 4.74
C ASP A 48 -1.85 -2.34 4.92
N VAL A 49 -1.21 -1.78 3.89
CA VAL A 49 0.22 -1.46 3.83
C VAL A 49 0.45 0.06 3.81
N TRP A 50 -0.33 0.77 3.02
CA TRP A 50 -0.05 2.16 2.63
C TRP A 50 -0.15 3.15 3.77
N GLU A 51 -1.02 2.90 4.73
CA GLU A 51 -1.16 3.70 5.96
C GLU A 51 0.06 3.66 6.86
N HIS A 52 0.88 2.62 6.72
CA HIS A 52 2.10 2.43 7.50
C HIS A 52 3.35 3.01 6.84
N LEU A 53 3.20 3.59 5.65
CA LEU A 53 4.31 4.20 4.92
C LEU A 53 4.42 5.70 5.23
N PRO A 54 5.63 6.21 5.55
CA PRO A 54 5.87 7.64 5.75
C PRO A 54 5.56 8.49 4.51
N ASP A 55 5.86 7.96 3.31
CA ASP A 55 5.53 8.58 2.02
C ASP A 55 4.84 7.57 1.09
N PRO A 56 3.52 7.36 1.25
CA PRO A 56 2.77 6.40 0.45
C PRO A 56 2.78 6.72 -1.04
N TYR A 57 2.93 8.00 -1.42
CA TYR A 57 2.90 8.39 -2.83
C TYR A 57 4.23 8.15 -3.55
N THR A 58 5.36 8.15 -2.85
CA THR A 58 6.62 7.62 -3.40
C THR A 58 6.51 6.12 -3.65
N ALA A 59 5.93 5.36 -2.72
CA ALA A 59 5.69 3.94 -2.92
C ALA A 59 4.71 3.66 -4.08
N HIS A 60 3.65 4.46 -4.25
CA HIS A 60 2.77 4.33 -5.41
C HIS A 60 3.48 4.62 -6.74
N ARG A 61 4.49 5.52 -6.78
CA ARG A 61 5.33 5.72 -7.99
C ARG A 61 6.13 4.45 -8.32
N GLU A 62 6.65 3.76 -7.31
CA GLU A 62 7.34 2.48 -7.51
C GLU A 62 6.39 1.40 -8.04
N ILE A 63 5.17 1.29 -7.49
CA ILE A 63 4.15 0.39 -8.04
C ILE A 63 3.84 0.75 -9.51
N PHE A 64 3.70 2.04 -9.82
CA PHE A 64 3.48 2.48 -11.19
C PHE A 64 4.64 2.07 -12.09
N ARG A 65 5.89 2.22 -11.64
CA ARG A 65 7.09 1.85 -12.39
C ARG A 65 7.11 0.36 -12.74
N VAL A 66 6.88 -0.50 -11.74
CA VAL A 66 6.98 -1.96 -11.92
C VAL A 66 5.79 -2.58 -12.63
N LEU A 67 4.64 -1.90 -12.69
CA LEU A 67 3.50 -2.35 -13.47
C LEU A 67 3.73 -2.16 -14.97
N LYS A 68 3.34 -3.14 -15.77
CA LYS A 68 3.23 -3.01 -17.23
C LYS A 68 2.13 -2.02 -17.62
N PRO A 69 2.18 -1.41 -18.81
CA PRO A 69 1.00 -0.74 -19.39
C PRO A 69 -0.20 -1.70 -19.41
N GLY A 70 -1.34 -1.25 -18.90
CA GLY A 70 -2.53 -2.08 -18.69
C GLY A 70 -2.50 -2.94 -17.42
N GLY A 71 -1.41 -2.92 -16.67
CA GLY A 71 -1.28 -3.57 -15.36
C GLY A 71 -2.10 -2.88 -14.27
N ARG A 72 -2.40 -3.60 -13.21
CA ARG A 72 -3.28 -3.14 -12.13
C ARG A 72 -2.63 -3.28 -10.76
N HIS A 73 -2.89 -2.29 -9.92
CA HIS A 73 -2.68 -2.40 -8.48
C HIS A 73 -4.03 -2.49 -7.78
N ILE A 74 -4.29 -3.62 -7.11
CA ILE A 74 -5.50 -3.83 -6.32
C ILE A 74 -5.10 -3.80 -4.85
N PHE A 75 -5.72 -2.90 -4.06
CA PHE A 75 -5.30 -2.70 -2.69
C PHE A 75 -6.42 -2.27 -1.76
N THR A 76 -6.21 -2.47 -0.46
CA THR A 76 -7.02 -1.96 0.63
C THR A 76 -6.24 -0.95 1.46
N ILE A 77 -6.94 0.02 2.01
CA ILE A 77 -6.44 1.07 2.92
C ILE A 77 -7.57 1.51 3.85
N PRO A 78 -7.28 2.05 5.02
CA PRO A 78 -8.29 2.75 5.82
C PRO A 78 -8.77 4.00 5.07
N PHE A 79 -9.94 3.87 4.43
CA PHE A 79 -10.52 4.91 3.58
C PHE A 79 -11.69 5.60 4.27
N TYR A 80 -11.52 6.90 4.56
CA TYR A 80 -12.52 7.68 5.28
C TYR A 80 -13.46 8.40 4.31
N GLN A 81 -14.64 7.81 4.10
CA GLN A 81 -15.62 8.28 3.10
C GLN A 81 -16.25 9.65 3.44
N ALA A 82 -16.18 10.09 4.70
CA ALA A 82 -16.75 11.34 5.16
C ALA A 82 -15.78 12.54 5.02
N SER A 83 -14.55 12.32 4.61
CA SER A 83 -13.56 13.36 4.36
C SER A 83 -13.26 13.49 2.86
N ILE A 84 -12.85 14.68 2.46
CA ILE A 84 -12.32 14.94 1.10
C ILE A 84 -10.81 14.84 1.11
N LEU A 85 -10.16 15.32 2.17
CA LEU A 85 -8.70 15.36 2.31
C LEU A 85 -8.20 14.17 3.10
N ASP A 86 -7.05 13.64 2.70
CA ASP A 86 -6.32 12.65 3.49
C ASP A 86 -5.88 13.27 4.82
N GLU A 87 -5.81 12.47 5.87
CA GLU A 87 -5.33 12.88 7.17
C GLU A 87 -3.92 12.35 7.39
N THR A 88 -2.92 13.22 7.39
CA THR A 88 -1.55 12.88 7.77
C THR A 88 -1.42 12.97 9.29
N ARG A 89 -1.10 11.86 9.94
CA ARG A 89 -1.01 11.75 11.40
C ARG A 89 0.42 11.84 11.91
N SER A 90 1.36 11.31 11.13
CA SER A 90 2.79 11.31 11.46
C SER A 90 3.62 11.52 10.21
N VAL A 91 4.80 12.05 10.37
CA VAL A 91 5.79 12.23 9.31
C VAL A 91 7.18 11.82 9.80
N VAL A 92 8.08 11.53 8.89
CA VAL A 92 9.50 11.38 9.22
C VAL A 92 10.19 12.71 8.89
N ASN A 93 10.81 13.33 9.87
CA ASN A 93 11.50 14.60 9.72
C ASN A 93 12.88 14.43 9.01
N LYS A 94 13.56 15.54 8.73
CA LYS A 94 14.88 15.51 8.04
C LYS A 94 15.99 14.80 8.82
N ALA A 95 15.81 14.59 10.13
CA ALA A 95 16.74 13.85 10.97
C ALA A 95 16.43 12.33 10.98
N GLY A 96 15.37 11.89 10.30
CA GLY A 96 14.92 10.50 10.30
C GLY A 96 14.06 10.13 11.51
N GLU A 97 13.59 11.09 12.28
CA GLU A 97 12.80 10.87 13.48
C GLU A 97 11.30 11.01 13.16
N ILE A 98 10.47 10.23 13.87
CA ILE A 98 9.01 10.31 13.73
C ILE A 98 8.50 11.55 14.47
N GLU A 99 7.77 12.39 13.75
CA GLU A 99 7.05 13.55 14.29
C GLU A 99 5.55 13.26 14.23
N TYR A 100 4.89 13.29 15.38
CA TYR A 100 3.45 13.09 15.50
C TYR A 100 2.72 14.42 15.30
N LEU A 101 1.93 14.52 14.23
CA LEU A 101 1.09 15.70 13.95
C LEU A 101 -0.27 15.61 14.66
N LEU A 102 -0.73 14.37 14.92
CA LEU A 102 -1.93 14.03 15.65
C LEU A 102 -1.65 12.88 16.63
N ASP A 103 -2.57 12.59 17.52
CA ASP A 103 -2.45 11.45 18.43
C ASP A 103 -2.16 10.17 17.64
N PRO A 104 -1.09 9.42 17.98
CA PRO A 104 -0.70 8.26 17.21
C PRO A 104 -1.75 7.15 17.25
N ILE A 105 -1.94 6.49 16.12
CA ILE A 105 -2.77 5.29 16.00
C ILE A 105 -1.84 4.13 15.62
N TYR A 106 -2.05 2.98 16.24
CA TYR A 106 -1.33 1.75 15.92
C TYR A 106 -2.33 0.67 15.54
N HIS A 107 -2.06 -0.02 14.44
CA HIS A 107 -2.76 -1.26 14.09
C HIS A 107 -2.06 -2.44 14.76
N VAL A 108 -2.84 -3.49 15.05
CA VAL A 108 -2.27 -4.75 15.56
C VAL A 108 -1.37 -5.34 14.47
N ASP A 109 -0.12 -5.60 14.85
CA ASP A 109 0.86 -6.24 13.99
C ASP A 109 1.07 -7.69 14.47
N PRO A 110 0.86 -8.71 13.63
CA PRO A 110 1.08 -10.10 14.02
C PRO A 110 2.56 -10.43 14.27
N ILE A 111 3.48 -9.56 13.89
CA ILE A 111 4.93 -9.76 14.00
C ILE A 111 5.52 -8.99 15.20
N SER A 112 4.90 -7.89 15.62
CA SER A 112 5.37 -7.00 16.69
C SER A 112 4.30 -6.76 17.74
N ASP A 113 4.67 -6.88 19.01
CA ASP A 113 3.80 -6.56 20.15
C ASP A 113 3.50 -5.05 20.28
N GLU A 114 4.29 -4.20 19.61
CA GLU A 114 4.14 -2.73 19.65
C GLU A 114 3.12 -2.22 18.63
N GLY A 115 2.74 -3.06 17.66
CA GLY A 115 1.86 -2.69 16.55
C GLY A 115 2.53 -1.83 15.48
N SER A 116 1.83 -1.60 14.38
CA SER A 116 2.31 -0.79 13.26
C SER A 116 1.71 0.61 13.30
N LEU A 117 2.56 1.66 13.30
CA LEU A 117 2.15 3.06 13.31
C LEU A 117 1.37 3.41 12.03
N VAL A 118 0.28 4.14 12.18
CA VAL A 118 -0.49 4.71 11.07
C VAL A 118 0.00 6.13 10.79
N TYR A 119 0.65 6.33 9.63
CA TYR A 119 1.10 7.64 9.17
C TYR A 119 -0.02 8.44 8.51
N SER A 120 -0.93 7.75 7.81
CA SER A 120 -2.00 8.41 7.04
C SER A 120 -3.31 7.64 7.06
N ILE A 121 -4.42 8.37 7.08
CA ILE A 121 -5.76 7.87 6.78
C ILE A 121 -6.20 8.50 5.45
N PHE A 122 -6.65 7.69 4.53
CA PHE A 122 -6.90 8.09 3.15
C PHE A 122 -8.36 8.50 2.91
N SER A 123 -8.56 9.30 1.88
CA SER A 123 -9.88 9.81 1.49
C SER A 123 -10.00 9.96 -0.04
N ILE A 124 -10.97 10.75 -0.50
CA ILE A 124 -11.18 11.05 -1.93
C ILE A 124 -9.94 11.70 -2.56
N GLU A 125 -9.18 12.48 -1.81
CA GLU A 125 -7.93 13.10 -2.29
C GLU A 125 -6.93 12.06 -2.82
N THR A 126 -6.88 10.87 -2.21
CA THR A 126 -6.04 9.75 -2.68
C THR A 126 -6.31 9.42 -4.16
N LEU A 127 -7.58 9.40 -4.60
CA LEU A 127 -7.93 9.12 -5.99
C LEU A 127 -7.38 10.19 -6.94
N VAL A 128 -7.38 11.45 -6.52
CA VAL A 128 -6.83 12.57 -7.29
C VAL A 128 -5.30 12.48 -7.36
N LYS A 129 -4.64 12.18 -6.24
CA LYS A 129 -3.19 12.01 -6.17
C LYS A 129 -2.72 10.84 -7.05
N LEU A 130 -3.41 9.69 -7.00
CA LEU A 130 -3.12 8.54 -7.86
C LEU A 130 -3.32 8.86 -9.34
N LYS A 131 -4.33 9.65 -9.69
CA LYS A 131 -4.52 10.13 -11.06
C LYS A 131 -3.34 10.99 -11.55
N HIS A 132 -2.79 11.85 -10.71
CA HIS A 132 -1.60 12.63 -11.05
C HIS A 132 -0.34 11.77 -11.22
N LEU A 133 -0.29 10.59 -10.59
CA LEU A 133 0.76 9.60 -10.82
C LEU A 133 0.58 8.79 -12.12
N GLY A 134 -0.54 8.94 -12.82
CA GLY A 134 -0.84 8.25 -14.08
C GLY A 134 -1.82 7.09 -13.96
N PHE A 135 -2.34 6.80 -12.78
CA PHE A 135 -3.34 5.75 -12.58
C PHE A 135 -4.76 6.23 -12.95
N HIS A 136 -5.54 5.31 -13.49
CA HIS A 136 -7.00 5.40 -13.50
C HIS A 136 -7.53 4.55 -12.35
N THR A 137 -8.01 5.20 -11.28
CA THR A 137 -8.38 4.50 -10.04
C THR A 137 -9.89 4.42 -9.89
N THR A 138 -10.39 3.22 -9.58
CA THR A 138 -11.79 2.95 -9.24
C THR A 138 -11.89 2.47 -7.80
N LEU A 139 -12.77 3.07 -7.02
CA LEU A 139 -13.11 2.61 -5.67
C LEU A 139 -14.31 1.67 -5.76
N HIS A 140 -14.12 0.42 -5.35
CA HIS A 140 -15.17 -0.58 -5.27
C HIS A 140 -15.66 -0.73 -3.84
N LYS A 141 -16.98 -0.74 -3.66
CA LYS A 141 -17.61 -1.15 -2.40
C LYS A 141 -18.15 -2.54 -2.57
N LEU A 142 -17.53 -3.50 -1.88
CA LEU A 142 -17.89 -4.90 -1.96
C LEU A 142 -18.94 -5.25 -0.89
N TYR A 143 -19.94 -6.02 -1.28
CA TYR A 143 -20.91 -6.62 -0.38
C TYR A 143 -21.31 -8.00 -0.92
N SER A 144 -21.01 -9.05 -0.17
CA SER A 144 -21.35 -10.42 -0.56
C SER A 144 -21.52 -11.31 0.67
N PRO A 145 -22.73 -11.41 1.23
CA PRO A 145 -22.99 -12.27 2.39
C PRO A 145 -22.58 -13.73 2.20
N VAL A 146 -22.78 -14.25 0.99
CA VAL A 146 -22.40 -15.64 0.64
C VAL A 146 -20.89 -15.88 0.76
N ARG A 147 -20.09 -14.81 0.61
CA ARG A 147 -18.61 -14.84 0.73
C ARG A 147 -18.12 -14.27 2.05
N GLY A 148 -19.01 -13.95 2.99
CA GLY A 148 -18.65 -13.35 4.26
C GLY A 148 -18.24 -11.87 4.18
N ILE A 149 -18.44 -11.20 3.04
CA ILE A 149 -18.14 -9.76 2.89
C ILE A 149 -19.35 -8.98 3.36
N LEU A 150 -19.28 -8.49 4.60
CA LEU A 150 -20.36 -7.80 5.29
C LEU A 150 -19.91 -6.44 5.76
N GLY A 151 -20.88 -5.54 6.00
CA GLY A 151 -20.62 -4.24 6.58
C GLY A 151 -20.22 -3.16 5.57
N ASN A 152 -19.80 -2.02 6.10
CA ASN A 152 -19.57 -0.81 5.31
C ASN A 152 -18.11 -0.65 4.80
N ASN A 153 -17.18 -1.45 5.32
CA ASN A 153 -15.73 -1.28 5.09
C ASN A 153 -15.15 -2.22 4.02
N GLY A 154 -16.00 -2.89 3.25
CA GLY A 154 -15.54 -3.69 2.12
C GLY A 154 -15.10 -2.82 0.94
N LEU A 155 -14.13 -1.93 1.16
CA LEU A 155 -13.62 -1.00 0.15
C LEU A 155 -12.33 -1.55 -0.44
N VAL A 156 -12.26 -1.57 -1.78
CA VAL A 156 -11.08 -2.00 -2.54
C VAL A 156 -10.82 -0.99 -3.62
N LEU A 157 -9.58 -0.56 -3.74
CA LEU A 157 -9.13 0.31 -4.82
C LEU A 157 -8.51 -0.54 -5.93
N ASP A 158 -8.85 -0.20 -7.17
CA ASP A 158 -8.31 -0.78 -8.40
C ASP A 158 -7.69 0.35 -9.20
N ALA A 159 -6.37 0.43 -9.20
CA ALA A 159 -5.59 1.44 -9.90
C ALA A 159 -4.96 0.85 -11.16
N LEU A 160 -5.50 1.21 -12.32
CA LEU A 160 -5.05 0.80 -13.64
C LEU A 160 -3.97 1.74 -14.16
N LYS A 161 -2.80 1.22 -14.54
CA LYS A 161 -1.78 1.95 -15.32
C LYS A 161 -2.19 1.99 -16.79
N LEU A 162 -2.45 3.18 -17.33
CA LEU A 162 -2.94 3.32 -18.70
C LEU A 162 -1.82 3.21 -19.76
N TYR A 163 -0.60 3.69 -19.44
CA TYR A 163 0.56 3.76 -20.37
C TYR A 163 1.89 3.73 -19.64
#